data_7d5121faf41893dd0cfaca359e5e077a
#
_entry.id   7d5121faf41893dd0cfaca359e5e077a
#
_cell.length_a   1.000
_cell.length_b   1.000
_cell.length_c   1.000
_cell.angle_alpha   90.00
_cell.angle_beta   90.00
_cell.angle_gamma   90.00
#
_symmetry.space_group_name_H-M   'P 1'
#
loop_
_entity.id
_entity.type
_entity.pdbx_description
1 polymer ?
#
loop_
_entity_poly.entity_id
_entity_poly.type
_entity_poly.pdbx_seq_one_letter_code
_entity_poly.pdbx_strand_id
1 'polypeptide(L)'
;LCHVLSRFGYDDIAYTVLLQESYPSWLYPVKMGATTIWERWDGIKPDGTFQTPGMNSFNHYAYGAIGDWMYRVATGIDTDESAPGYKSIVIKPHLDNRLTLASSEYETGYGVV
;
A
#
# COMPACT_ATOMS: atom_id res chain seq x y z
N LEU A 1 -6.93 -3.57 5.38
CA LEU A 1 -6.88 -2.68 6.55
C LEU A 1 -7.02 -1.22 6.11
N CYS A 2 -6.08 -0.63 5.33
CA CYS A 2 -6.10 0.80 5.00
C CYS A 2 -7.38 1.25 4.27
N HIS A 3 -7.91 0.48 3.33
CA HIS A 3 -9.21 0.78 2.71
C HIS A 3 -10.37 0.89 3.71
N VAL A 4 -10.39 0.01 4.72
CA VAL A 4 -11.43 0.07 5.76
C VAL A 4 -11.26 1.34 6.60
N LEU A 5 -10.04 1.66 7.00
CA LEU A 5 -9.74 2.88 7.74
C LEU A 5 -10.21 4.11 6.97
N SER A 6 -9.82 4.23 5.69
CA SER A 6 -10.21 5.37 4.84
C SER A 6 -11.72 5.45 4.62
N ARG A 7 -12.41 4.31 4.45
CA ARG A 7 -13.87 4.29 4.31
C ARG A 7 -14.59 4.92 5.51
N PHE A 8 -14.01 4.81 6.68
CA PHE A 8 -14.58 5.37 7.92
C PHE A 8 -13.92 6.69 8.36
N GLY A 9 -13.11 7.32 7.50
CA GLY A 9 -12.51 8.64 7.76
C GLY A 9 -11.26 8.62 8.63
N TYR A 10 -10.59 7.47 8.78
CA TYR A 10 -9.36 7.30 9.56
C TYR A 10 -8.11 7.26 8.66
N ASP A 11 -8.03 8.20 7.71
CA ASP A 11 -6.90 8.25 6.76
C ASP A 11 -5.56 8.48 7.47
N ASP A 12 -5.54 9.30 8.51
CA ASP A 12 -4.37 9.56 9.35
C ASP A 12 -3.79 8.28 9.96
N ILE A 13 -4.67 7.37 10.39
CA ILE A 13 -4.27 6.05 10.91
C ILE A 13 -3.76 5.16 9.77
N ALA A 14 -4.43 5.17 8.62
CA ALA A 14 -3.98 4.40 7.46
C ALA A 14 -2.58 4.83 7.02
N TYR A 15 -2.32 6.13 6.95
CA TYR A 15 -0.99 6.67 6.66
C TYR A 15 0.04 6.33 7.76
N THR A 16 -0.37 6.33 9.03
CA THR A 16 0.51 5.91 10.12
C THR A 16 0.96 4.45 9.95
N VAL A 17 0.03 3.57 9.58
CA VAL A 17 0.35 2.16 9.32
C VAL A 17 1.26 2.01 8.10
N LEU A 18 1.00 2.76 7.00
CA LEU A 18 1.82 2.73 5.79
C LEU A 18 3.25 3.22 6.05
N LEU A 19 3.38 4.36 6.72
CA LEU A 19 4.64 5.08 6.87
C LEU A 19 5.49 4.60 8.06
N GLN A 20 5.01 3.62 8.83
CA GLN A 20 5.76 3.05 9.93
C GLN A 20 6.96 2.27 9.42
N GLU A 21 8.15 2.60 9.94
CA GLU A 21 9.42 1.98 9.55
C GLU A 21 9.96 0.97 10.58
N SER A 22 9.45 1.02 11.82
CA SER A 22 9.90 0.13 12.88
C SER A 22 9.37 -1.29 12.68
N TYR A 23 10.16 -2.27 13.10
CA TYR A 23 9.78 -3.69 13.10
C TYR A 23 8.60 -3.97 14.05
N PRO A 24 7.56 -4.69 13.61
CA PRO A 24 7.24 -5.08 12.24
C PRO A 24 6.34 -4.02 11.54
N SER A 25 6.57 -3.78 10.25
CA SER A 25 5.78 -2.82 9.47
C SER A 25 5.92 -3.06 7.96
N TRP A 26 5.18 -2.31 7.11
CA TRP A 26 5.38 -2.36 5.66
C TRP A 26 6.76 -1.87 5.22
N LEU A 27 7.25 -0.78 5.83
CA LEU A 27 8.53 -0.19 5.41
C LEU A 27 9.75 -0.90 6.01
N TYR A 28 9.56 -1.70 7.05
CA TYR A 28 10.68 -2.46 7.62
C TYR A 28 11.36 -3.39 6.58
N PRO A 29 10.65 -4.27 5.83
CA PRO A 29 11.25 -5.02 4.74
C PRO A 29 11.97 -4.15 3.71
N VAL A 30 11.39 -3.01 3.34
CA VAL A 30 12.01 -2.08 2.39
C VAL A 30 13.35 -1.56 2.93
N LYS A 31 13.41 -1.17 4.20
CA LYS A 31 14.65 -0.73 4.87
C LYS A 31 15.68 -1.86 5.00
N MET A 32 15.23 -3.09 5.07
CA MET A 32 16.10 -4.28 5.04
C MET A 32 16.58 -4.63 3.62
N GLY A 33 16.23 -3.85 2.60
CA GLY A 33 16.63 -4.05 1.21
C GLY A 33 15.79 -5.07 0.45
N ALA A 34 14.57 -5.36 0.91
CA ALA A 34 13.66 -6.24 0.20
C ALA A 34 13.32 -5.70 -1.20
N THR A 35 13.35 -6.58 -2.20
CA THR A 35 12.98 -6.30 -3.58
C THR A 35 11.64 -6.93 -3.97
N THR A 36 11.05 -7.69 -3.06
CA THR A 36 9.78 -8.41 -3.22
C THR A 36 8.93 -8.23 -1.97
N ILE A 37 7.63 -8.47 -2.10
CA ILE A 37 6.72 -8.42 -0.94
C ILE A 37 6.89 -9.67 -0.10
N TRP A 38 7.20 -9.50 1.18
CA TRP A 38 7.28 -10.59 2.13
C TRP A 38 5.88 -11.03 2.58
N GLU A 39 5.71 -12.31 2.83
CA GLU A 39 4.48 -12.88 3.41
C GLU A 39 4.15 -12.29 4.78
N ARG A 40 5.18 -11.94 5.55
CA ARG A 40 5.08 -11.42 6.90
C ARG A 40 5.97 -10.20 7.06
N TRP A 41 5.45 -9.17 7.73
CA TRP A 41 6.25 -7.98 8.07
C TRP A 41 7.43 -8.29 9.00
N ASP A 42 7.31 -9.36 9.79
CA ASP A 42 8.32 -9.84 10.73
C ASP A 42 9.17 -11.01 10.18
N GLY A 43 9.14 -11.25 8.88
CA GLY A 43 9.79 -12.40 8.25
C GLY A 43 11.27 -12.57 8.56
N ILE A 44 12.01 -11.45 8.61
CA ILE A 44 13.37 -11.37 9.13
C ILE A 44 13.38 -10.45 10.35
N LYS A 45 13.89 -10.94 11.47
CA LYS A 45 14.01 -10.16 12.70
C LYS A 45 15.14 -9.14 12.61
N PRO A 46 15.20 -8.14 13.51
CA PRO A 46 16.29 -7.15 13.54
C PRO A 46 17.70 -7.75 13.72
N ASP A 47 17.80 -8.94 14.31
CA ASP A 47 19.07 -9.67 14.45
C ASP A 47 19.46 -10.46 13.17
N GLY A 48 18.67 -10.37 12.10
CA GLY A 48 18.89 -11.06 10.83
C GLY A 48 18.41 -12.50 10.77
N THR A 49 17.82 -13.03 11.86
CA THR A 49 17.29 -14.38 11.87
C THR A 49 15.86 -14.44 11.32
N PHE A 50 15.45 -15.60 10.80
CA PHE A 50 14.09 -15.80 10.34
C PHE A 50 13.12 -15.94 11.51
N GLN A 51 11.95 -15.35 11.38
CA GLN A 51 10.88 -15.48 12.38
C GLN A 51 10.36 -16.92 12.46
N THR A 52 10.11 -17.53 11.31
CA THR A 52 9.61 -18.91 11.22
C THR A 52 10.32 -19.61 10.06
N PRO A 53 11.37 -20.39 10.31
CA PRO A 53 12.15 -21.01 9.23
C PRO A 53 11.33 -21.96 8.33
N GLY A 54 10.28 -22.58 8.85
CA GLY A 54 9.49 -23.59 8.14
C GLY A 54 8.36 -23.07 7.27
N MET A 55 7.90 -21.82 7.48
CA MET A 55 6.81 -21.20 6.73
C MET A 55 7.02 -19.69 6.65
N ASN A 56 7.80 -19.24 5.69
CA ASN A 56 8.09 -17.83 5.51
C ASN A 56 8.48 -17.58 4.05
N SER A 57 7.58 -17.03 3.27
CA SER A 57 7.85 -16.66 1.88
C SER A 57 8.32 -15.21 1.80
N PHE A 58 9.38 -14.98 1.03
CA PHE A 58 9.85 -13.63 0.71
C PHE A 58 9.36 -13.14 -0.66
N ASN A 59 8.48 -13.89 -1.29
CA ASN A 59 7.81 -13.53 -2.53
C ASN A 59 6.33 -13.90 -2.47
N HIS A 60 5.56 -13.11 -1.69
CA HIS A 60 4.14 -13.35 -1.43
C HIS A 60 3.36 -12.05 -1.59
N TYR A 61 2.41 -12.01 -2.50
CA TYR A 61 1.78 -10.77 -2.94
C TYR A 61 0.75 -10.15 -1.96
N ALA A 62 0.31 -10.84 -0.93
CA ALA A 62 -0.85 -10.43 -0.11
C ALA A 62 -0.73 -9.00 0.45
N TYR A 63 0.41 -8.64 1.01
CA TYR A 63 0.63 -7.27 1.50
C TYR A 63 0.88 -6.24 0.40
N GLY A 64 1.08 -6.67 -0.84
CA GLY A 64 1.12 -5.79 -2.02
C GLY A 64 -0.22 -5.10 -2.31
N ALA A 65 -1.32 -5.58 -1.69
CA ALA A 65 -2.61 -4.90 -1.72
C ALA A 65 -2.59 -3.45 -1.20
N ILE A 66 -1.56 -3.03 -0.47
CA ILE A 66 -1.35 -1.63 -0.11
C ILE A 66 -1.18 -0.73 -1.34
N GLY A 67 -0.63 -1.26 -2.45
CA GLY A 67 -0.50 -0.54 -3.71
C GLY A 67 -1.84 -0.07 -4.26
N ASP A 68 -2.88 -0.90 -4.19
CA ASP A 68 -4.24 -0.52 -4.56
C ASP A 68 -4.75 0.67 -3.73
N TRP A 69 -4.50 0.66 -2.42
CA TRP A 69 -4.84 1.80 -1.55
C TRP A 69 -4.05 3.06 -1.92
N MET A 70 -2.77 2.93 -2.28
CA MET A 70 -1.94 4.07 -2.70
C MET A 70 -2.49 4.72 -3.97
N TYR A 71 -2.93 3.93 -4.94
CA TYR A 71 -3.54 4.45 -6.17
C TYR A 71 -4.93 5.03 -5.92
N ARG A 72 -5.81 4.28 -5.27
CA ARG A 72 -7.23 4.64 -5.15
C ARG A 72 -7.51 5.68 -4.07
N VAL A 73 -6.69 5.75 -3.03
CA VAL A 73 -6.93 6.64 -1.90
C VAL A 73 -5.85 7.71 -1.81
N ALA A 74 -4.58 7.32 -1.67
CA ALA A 74 -3.52 8.32 -1.47
C ALA A 74 -3.38 9.29 -2.65
N THR A 75 -3.30 8.78 -3.88
CA THR A 75 -3.30 9.61 -5.11
C THR A 75 -4.70 9.78 -5.71
N GLY A 76 -5.66 8.98 -5.27
CA GLY A 76 -7.08 9.19 -5.51
C GLY A 76 -7.58 8.82 -6.90
N ILE A 77 -6.88 7.96 -7.65
CA ILE A 77 -7.36 7.46 -8.95
C ILE A 77 -8.27 6.26 -8.70
N ASP A 78 -9.57 6.43 -8.83
CA ASP A 78 -10.54 5.37 -8.63
C ASP A 78 -11.56 5.30 -9.77
N THR A 79 -12.28 4.20 -9.86
CA THR A 79 -13.36 4.01 -10.81
C THR A 79 -14.70 4.31 -10.15
N ASP A 80 -15.63 4.86 -10.92
CA ASP A 80 -17.02 4.99 -10.50
C ASP A 80 -17.68 3.59 -10.53
N GLU A 81 -18.30 3.18 -9.43
CA GLU A 81 -18.98 1.88 -9.33
C GLU A 81 -20.14 1.74 -10.33
N SER A 82 -20.77 2.86 -10.72
CA SER A 82 -21.83 2.87 -11.73
C SER A 82 -21.33 2.76 -13.17
N ALA A 83 -20.03 2.98 -13.39
CA ALA A 83 -19.36 2.89 -14.70
C ALA A 83 -17.98 2.22 -14.54
N PRO A 84 -17.94 0.91 -14.20
CA PRO A 84 -16.72 0.19 -13.84
C PRO A 84 -15.72 0.11 -14.98
N GLY A 85 -14.48 -0.27 -14.65
CA GLY A 85 -13.41 -0.43 -15.62
C GLY A 85 -12.80 0.89 -16.09
N TYR A 86 -12.89 1.95 -15.27
CA TYR A 86 -12.38 3.29 -15.57
C TYR A 86 -13.04 3.98 -16.77
N LYS A 87 -14.25 3.56 -17.13
CA LYS A 87 -15.08 4.28 -18.11
C LYS A 87 -15.46 5.66 -17.57
N SER A 88 -15.72 5.75 -16.27
CA SER A 88 -15.80 6.99 -15.51
C SER A 88 -14.75 6.96 -14.42
N ILE A 89 -13.95 8.02 -14.32
CA ILE A 89 -12.81 8.11 -13.42
C ILE A 89 -13.14 9.11 -12.32
N VAL A 90 -12.86 8.73 -11.08
CA VAL A 90 -12.92 9.61 -9.92
C VAL A 90 -11.51 10.00 -9.55
N ILE A 91 -11.24 11.30 -9.43
CA ILE A 91 -9.95 11.82 -8.93
C ILE A 91 -10.24 12.49 -7.58
N LYS A 92 -9.87 11.82 -6.51
CA LYS A 92 -10.12 12.30 -5.14
C LYS A 92 -9.00 11.88 -4.19
N PRO A 93 -7.85 12.57 -4.23
CA PRO A 93 -6.73 12.23 -3.33
C PRO A 93 -7.07 12.53 -1.88
N HIS A 94 -6.69 11.62 -0.99
CA HIS A 94 -6.70 11.80 0.45
C HIS A 94 -5.28 12.12 0.92
N LEU A 95 -4.96 13.41 0.98
CA LEU A 95 -3.60 13.87 1.26
C LEU A 95 -3.25 13.80 2.75
N ASP A 96 -1.98 13.57 3.04
CA ASP A 96 -1.41 13.59 4.38
C ASP A 96 -0.15 14.46 4.42
N ASN A 97 -0.01 15.28 5.45
CA ASN A 97 1.08 16.25 5.58
C ASN A 97 2.46 15.63 5.81
N ARG A 98 2.55 14.33 6.05
CA ARG A 98 3.82 13.58 6.14
C ARG A 98 4.41 13.29 4.77
N LEU A 99 3.65 13.45 3.69
CA LEU A 99 4.12 13.34 2.32
C LEU A 99 4.35 14.73 1.72
N THR A 100 5.49 14.93 1.10
CA THR A 100 5.79 16.16 0.36
C THR A 100 5.32 16.11 -1.08
N LEU A 101 5.12 14.90 -1.62
CA LEU A 101 4.65 14.64 -2.96
C LEU A 101 3.92 13.30 -2.99
N ALA A 102 2.82 13.23 -3.72
CA ALA A 102 2.19 11.99 -4.15
C ALA A 102 1.83 12.11 -5.64
N SER A 103 2.29 11.17 -6.44
CA SER A 103 1.99 11.12 -7.87
C SER A 103 1.77 9.68 -8.29
N SER A 104 0.90 9.47 -9.24
CA SER A 104 0.67 8.18 -9.86
C SER A 104 0.29 8.37 -11.32
N GLU A 105 0.55 7.35 -12.09
CA GLU A 105 0.11 7.20 -13.46
C GLU A 105 -0.54 5.83 -13.60
N TYR A 106 -1.69 5.76 -14.20
CA TYR A 106 -2.42 4.52 -14.37
C TYR A 106 -2.92 4.37 -15.81
N GLU A 107 -2.48 3.31 -16.47
CA GLU A 107 -2.93 2.97 -17.83
C GLU A 107 -4.25 2.21 -17.75
N THR A 108 -5.31 2.82 -18.27
CA THR A 108 -6.65 2.24 -18.35
C THR A 108 -6.96 1.79 -19.77
N GLY A 109 -8.05 1.04 -19.96
CA GLY A 109 -8.56 0.71 -21.29
C GLY A 109 -8.98 1.94 -22.13
N TYR A 110 -9.01 3.14 -21.54
CA TYR A 110 -9.42 4.40 -22.17
C TYR A 110 -8.28 5.42 -22.27
N GLY A 111 -7.09 5.07 -21.83
CA GLY A 111 -5.90 5.91 -21.83
C GLY A 111 -5.24 6.03 -20.47
N VAL A 112 -4.21 6.87 -20.41
CA VAL A 112 -3.43 7.12 -19.20
C VAL A 112 -4.08 8.22 -18.36
N VAL A 113 -4.13 8.00 -17.06
CA VAL A 113 -4.63 8.94 -16.05
C VAL A 113 -3.49 9.37 -15.15
#